data_d6064b2b5d150cb29c8d07057a0d6ec9
#
_entry.id   d6064b2b5d150cb29c8d07057a0d6ec9
#
_cell.length_a   1.000
_cell.length_b   1.000
_cell.length_c   1.000
_cell.angle_alpha   90.00
_cell.angle_beta   90.00
_cell.angle_gamma   90.00
#
_symmetry.space_group_name_H-M   'P 1'
#
loop_
_entity.id
_entity.type
_entity.pdbx_description
1 polymer ?
#
loop_
_entity_poly.entity_id
_entity_poly.type
_entity_poly.pdbx_seq_one_letter_code
_entity_poly.pdbx_strand_id
1 'polypeptide(L)'
;MAETTALVVEGGAMRGIFASGVLDSFMDFNYRPYDFVMGVSAGASNLVGYLSNQPLRSYQVITKLATSKEFYNPGRFLRGGSLVDVRWLIDEANRIYPVDEERLFSSIPFYAAATNVDTGKADYYRVTQDNFATAIEATSALPLVYKPTPCFSGGCYTDGGIADSIPVKEAYRRGARDITVILSHPLSYHMEKPKSEWMMKRLFSKHPHVANSIIHRFEKYNGSLEFIHNPPKDATIHVIAPPENFAVKRLTMKKPLLDVGYDMGVKAGRAYIQSQGAL
;
A
#
# COMPACT_ATOMS: atom_id res chain seq x y z
N MET A 1 -30.76 5.91 -0.73
CA MET A 1 -29.76 5.18 -1.54
C MET A 1 -28.74 4.65 -0.55
N ALA A 2 -28.24 3.44 -0.73
CA ALA A 2 -27.16 2.92 0.10
C ALA A 2 -25.92 3.83 -0.07
N GLU A 3 -25.18 4.05 1.02
CA GLU A 3 -23.93 4.82 0.98
C GLU A 3 -22.86 4.04 0.21
N THR A 4 -22.05 4.75 -0.58
CA THR A 4 -20.93 4.14 -1.31
C THR A 4 -19.84 3.76 -0.32
N THR A 5 -19.37 2.51 -0.37
CA THR A 5 -18.40 1.91 0.53
C THR A 5 -17.04 1.77 -0.13
N ALA A 6 -15.95 2.01 0.61
CA ALA A 6 -14.60 1.85 0.11
C ALA A 6 -13.66 1.18 1.11
N LEU A 7 -12.68 0.44 0.58
CA LEU A 7 -11.56 -0.08 1.36
C LEU A 7 -10.28 0.63 0.92
N VAL A 8 -9.57 1.21 1.88
CA VAL A 8 -8.30 1.89 1.67
C VAL A 8 -7.19 1.13 2.41
N VAL A 9 -6.10 0.79 1.72
CA VAL A 9 -4.98 0.04 2.29
C VAL A 9 -3.69 0.84 2.16
N GLU A 10 -3.14 1.23 3.32
CA GLU A 10 -1.89 1.99 3.41
C GLU A 10 -0.70 1.20 2.87
N GLY A 11 0.24 1.91 2.24
CA GLY A 11 1.56 1.37 1.90
C GLY A 11 2.48 1.27 3.11
N GLY A 12 3.48 0.37 3.05
CA GLY A 12 4.37 0.22 4.19
C GLY A 12 5.50 -0.80 4.00
N ALA A 13 5.81 -1.20 2.78
CA ALA A 13 6.78 -2.23 2.48
C ALA A 13 6.50 -3.51 3.31
N MET A 14 7.47 -4.04 4.07
CA MET A 14 7.29 -5.27 4.86
C MET A 14 6.20 -5.16 5.94
N ARG A 15 5.83 -3.94 6.40
CA ARG A 15 4.69 -3.73 7.31
C ARG A 15 3.34 -4.12 6.69
N GLY A 16 3.27 -4.21 5.35
CA GLY A 16 2.12 -4.74 4.63
C GLY A 16 1.72 -6.17 5.01
N ILE A 17 2.57 -6.89 5.75
CA ILE A 17 2.25 -8.21 6.30
C ILE A 17 1.02 -8.19 7.23
N PHE A 18 0.82 -7.09 7.97
CA PHE A 18 -0.38 -6.91 8.79
C PHE A 18 -1.64 -6.84 7.93
N ALA A 19 -1.63 -5.99 6.90
CA ALA A 19 -2.76 -5.88 5.97
C ALA A 19 -3.04 -7.20 5.24
N SER A 20 -2.01 -8.00 4.91
CA SER A 20 -2.22 -9.32 4.30
C SER A 20 -3.01 -10.25 5.22
N GLY A 21 -2.72 -10.25 6.53
CA GLY A 21 -3.49 -11.03 7.51
C GLY A 21 -4.94 -10.55 7.66
N VAL A 22 -5.17 -9.24 7.66
CA VAL A 22 -6.53 -8.66 7.69
C VAL A 22 -7.32 -9.10 6.47
N LEU A 23 -6.74 -8.97 5.28
CA LEU A 23 -7.42 -9.31 4.02
C LEU A 23 -7.65 -10.82 3.86
N ASP A 24 -6.74 -11.65 4.36
CA ASP A 24 -6.94 -13.11 4.38
C ASP A 24 -8.12 -13.46 5.29
N SER A 25 -8.26 -12.84 6.46
CA SER A 25 -9.44 -13.05 7.28
C SER A 25 -10.74 -12.58 6.61
N PHE A 26 -10.69 -11.48 5.83
CA PHE A 26 -11.83 -11.05 5.03
C PHE A 26 -12.22 -12.09 3.97
N MET A 27 -11.24 -12.73 3.34
CA MET A 27 -11.49 -13.81 2.39
C MET A 27 -12.06 -15.06 3.05
N ASP A 28 -11.53 -15.46 4.22
CA ASP A 28 -11.99 -16.63 4.98
C ASP A 28 -13.49 -16.52 5.34
N PHE A 29 -13.96 -15.32 5.66
CA PHE A 29 -15.36 -15.05 6.01
C PHE A 29 -16.18 -14.48 4.85
N ASN A 30 -15.63 -14.46 3.64
CA ASN A 30 -16.25 -13.86 2.45
C ASN A 30 -16.77 -12.43 2.68
N TYR A 31 -16.04 -11.65 3.49
CA TYR A 31 -16.38 -10.27 3.82
C TYR A 31 -15.92 -9.30 2.73
N ARG A 32 -16.85 -8.82 1.90
CA ARG A 32 -16.59 -8.03 0.69
C ARG A 32 -17.64 -6.93 0.48
N PRO A 33 -17.90 -6.06 1.48
CA PRO A 33 -19.00 -5.07 1.39
C PRO A 33 -18.62 -3.81 0.61
N TYR A 34 -17.54 -3.82 -0.16
CA TYR A 34 -16.97 -2.61 -0.76
C TYR A 34 -17.38 -2.45 -2.22
N ASP A 35 -17.67 -1.18 -2.60
CA ASP A 35 -17.96 -0.79 -3.99
C ASP A 35 -16.68 -0.53 -4.80
N PHE A 36 -15.60 -0.11 -4.14
CA PHE A 36 -14.27 0.00 -4.73
C PHE A 36 -13.17 -0.10 -3.66
N VAL A 37 -11.94 -0.31 -4.12
CA VAL A 37 -10.76 -0.36 -3.25
C VAL A 37 -9.66 0.57 -3.75
N MET A 38 -8.86 1.10 -2.82
CA MET A 38 -7.68 1.92 -3.09
C MET A 38 -6.48 1.41 -2.30
N GLY A 39 -5.34 1.28 -2.96
CA GLY A 39 -4.12 0.83 -2.32
C GLY A 39 -2.89 1.61 -2.73
N VAL A 40 -1.88 1.55 -1.88
CA VAL A 40 -0.58 2.21 -2.09
C VAL A 40 0.54 1.21 -1.85
N SER A 41 1.47 1.06 -2.82
CA SER A 41 2.67 0.23 -2.64
C SER A 41 2.31 -1.20 -2.19
N ALA A 42 2.85 -1.68 -1.07
CA ALA A 42 2.50 -2.99 -0.50
C ALA A 42 0.98 -3.17 -0.26
N GLY A 43 0.26 -2.08 0.08
CA GLY A 43 -1.19 -2.10 0.22
C GLY A 43 -1.91 -2.43 -1.09
N ALA A 44 -1.45 -1.87 -2.21
CA ALA A 44 -1.98 -2.20 -3.53
C ALA A 44 -1.67 -3.66 -3.90
N SER A 45 -0.45 -4.14 -3.62
CA SER A 45 -0.08 -5.53 -3.86
C SER A 45 -0.92 -6.52 -3.06
N ASN A 46 -1.26 -6.19 -1.81
CA ASN A 46 -2.14 -7.01 -0.98
C ASN A 46 -3.57 -7.08 -1.53
N LEU A 47 -4.07 -5.98 -2.08
CA LEU A 47 -5.40 -5.93 -2.70
C LEU A 47 -5.50 -6.83 -3.94
N VAL A 48 -4.40 -7.09 -4.65
CA VAL A 48 -4.37 -8.06 -5.75
C VAL A 48 -4.80 -9.44 -5.26
N GLY A 49 -4.23 -9.94 -4.16
CA GLY A 49 -4.60 -11.23 -3.55
C GLY A 49 -6.07 -11.25 -3.08
N TYR A 50 -6.52 -10.18 -2.45
CA TYR A 50 -7.89 -10.05 -1.96
C TYR A 50 -8.92 -10.06 -3.10
N LEU A 51 -8.72 -9.27 -4.14
CA LEU A 51 -9.66 -9.16 -5.26
C LEU A 51 -9.67 -10.42 -6.13
N SER A 52 -8.53 -11.07 -6.30
CA SER A 52 -8.44 -12.37 -6.99
C SER A 52 -8.87 -13.56 -6.13
N ASN A 53 -9.22 -13.32 -4.84
CA ASN A 53 -9.62 -14.33 -3.87
C ASN A 53 -8.60 -15.46 -3.70
N GLN A 54 -7.36 -15.08 -3.48
CA GLN A 54 -6.23 -16.00 -3.30
C GLN A 54 -5.67 -15.87 -1.88
N PRO A 55 -6.26 -16.56 -0.88
CA PRO A 55 -5.74 -16.57 0.49
C PRO A 55 -4.27 -16.98 0.54
N LEU A 56 -3.52 -16.40 1.47
CA LEU A 56 -2.09 -16.63 1.67
C LEU A 56 -1.17 -16.16 0.52
N ARG A 57 -1.69 -15.72 -0.63
CA ARG A 57 -0.83 -15.25 -1.72
C ARG A 57 0.08 -14.10 -1.28
N SER A 58 -0.49 -13.07 -0.68
CA SER A 58 0.29 -11.90 -0.20
C SER A 58 1.27 -12.29 0.91
N TYR A 59 0.86 -13.13 1.86
CA TYR A 59 1.73 -13.68 2.90
C TYR A 59 2.94 -14.41 2.31
N GLN A 60 2.72 -15.29 1.33
CA GLN A 60 3.79 -16.05 0.69
C GLN A 60 4.74 -15.15 -0.11
N VAL A 61 4.21 -14.17 -0.85
CA VAL A 61 5.01 -13.19 -1.58
C VAL A 61 5.91 -12.41 -0.61
N ILE A 62 5.36 -11.91 0.49
CA ILE A 62 6.12 -11.12 1.47
C ILE A 62 7.17 -11.99 2.17
N THR A 63 6.78 -13.18 2.67
CA THR A 63 7.66 -13.99 3.52
C THR A 63 8.68 -14.82 2.76
N LYS A 64 8.44 -15.13 1.47
CA LYS A 64 9.33 -15.96 0.67
C LYS A 64 10.08 -15.20 -0.41
N LEU A 65 9.39 -14.29 -1.13
CA LEU A 65 9.99 -13.57 -2.25
C LEU A 65 10.60 -12.24 -1.82
N ALA A 66 9.86 -11.42 -1.06
CA ALA A 66 10.36 -10.11 -0.61
C ALA A 66 11.47 -10.19 0.45
N THR A 67 11.72 -11.37 1.04
CA THR A 67 12.86 -11.65 1.92
C THR A 67 14.05 -12.26 1.19
N SER A 68 13.92 -12.55 -0.09
CA SER A 68 14.99 -13.18 -0.89
C SER A 68 16.11 -12.21 -1.27
N LYS A 69 17.29 -12.75 -1.60
CA LYS A 69 18.44 -11.97 -2.07
C LYS A 69 18.24 -11.41 -3.47
N GLU A 70 17.37 -12.00 -4.25
CA GLU A 70 16.97 -11.52 -5.57
C GLU A 70 16.20 -10.22 -5.46
N PHE A 71 15.28 -10.09 -4.49
CA PHE A 71 14.54 -8.86 -4.24
C PHE A 71 15.39 -7.83 -3.49
N TYR A 72 15.89 -8.16 -2.29
CA TYR A 72 16.65 -7.25 -1.43
C TYR A 72 18.15 -7.58 -1.49
N ASN A 73 18.95 -6.72 -2.11
CA ASN A 73 20.36 -6.99 -2.36
C ASN A 73 21.26 -5.78 -2.11
N PRO A 74 21.82 -5.64 -0.88
CA PRO A 74 22.77 -4.58 -0.55
C PRO A 74 24.02 -4.60 -1.44
N GLY A 75 24.50 -5.78 -1.84
CA GLY A 75 25.66 -5.90 -2.74
C GLY A 75 25.39 -5.36 -4.14
N ARG A 76 24.20 -5.53 -4.68
CA ARG A 76 23.75 -4.90 -5.92
C ARG A 76 23.71 -3.38 -5.76
N PHE A 77 23.18 -2.88 -4.65
CA PHE A 77 23.10 -1.46 -4.33
C PHE A 77 24.47 -0.80 -4.26
N LEU A 78 25.44 -1.42 -3.57
CA LEU A 78 26.83 -0.92 -3.48
C LEU A 78 27.52 -0.82 -4.85
N ARG A 79 27.15 -1.69 -5.80
CA ARG A 79 27.66 -1.64 -7.18
C ARG A 79 26.88 -0.69 -8.09
N GLY A 80 26.02 0.15 -7.50
CA GLY A 80 25.27 1.16 -8.23
C GLY A 80 23.92 0.68 -8.80
N GLY A 81 23.44 -0.52 -8.46
CA GLY A 81 22.11 -1.02 -8.82
C GLY A 81 21.01 -0.64 -7.83
N SER A 82 19.84 -1.26 -7.95
CA SER A 82 18.73 -1.09 -7.00
C SER A 82 18.96 -1.93 -5.74
N LEU A 83 18.56 -1.40 -4.57
CA LEU A 83 18.53 -2.16 -3.31
C LEU A 83 17.44 -3.22 -3.35
N VAL A 84 16.25 -2.83 -3.85
CA VAL A 84 15.11 -3.73 -4.07
C VAL A 84 14.80 -3.82 -5.56
N ASP A 85 14.28 -4.97 -6.00
CA ASP A 85 13.88 -5.20 -7.38
C ASP A 85 12.37 -5.44 -7.46
N VAL A 86 11.62 -4.34 -7.59
CA VAL A 86 10.16 -4.38 -7.58
C VAL A 86 9.62 -5.12 -8.81
N ARG A 87 10.22 -4.91 -9.99
CA ARG A 87 9.78 -5.58 -11.20
C ARG A 87 9.98 -7.09 -11.11
N TRP A 88 11.17 -7.51 -10.65
CA TRP A 88 11.44 -8.92 -10.41
C TRP A 88 10.41 -9.52 -9.43
N LEU A 89 10.07 -8.80 -8.33
CA LEU A 89 9.09 -9.29 -7.36
C LEU A 89 7.71 -9.52 -7.99
N ILE A 90 7.26 -8.61 -8.84
CA ILE A 90 5.97 -8.73 -9.54
C ILE A 90 6.00 -9.92 -10.50
N ASP A 91 7.02 -10.01 -11.33
CA ASP A 91 7.15 -11.07 -12.34
C ASP A 91 7.29 -12.45 -11.67
N GLU A 92 8.11 -12.57 -10.63
CA GLU A 92 8.32 -13.81 -9.91
C GLU A 92 7.09 -14.21 -9.07
N ALA A 93 6.41 -13.25 -8.44
CA ALA A 93 5.16 -13.52 -7.74
C ALA A 93 4.08 -14.06 -8.70
N ASN A 94 3.98 -13.49 -9.90
CA ASN A 94 3.03 -13.98 -10.90
C ASN A 94 3.45 -15.35 -11.49
N ARG A 95 4.75 -15.64 -11.55
CA ARG A 95 5.25 -16.94 -12.03
C ARG A 95 4.98 -18.07 -11.02
N ILE A 96 5.21 -17.81 -9.71
CA ILE A 96 5.09 -18.85 -8.66
C ILE A 96 3.66 -18.91 -8.10
N TYR A 97 3.02 -17.76 -7.94
CA TYR A 97 1.68 -17.59 -7.42
C TYR A 97 0.84 -16.81 -8.44
N PRO A 98 0.51 -17.41 -9.61
CA PRO A 98 -0.18 -16.72 -10.69
C PRO A 98 -1.49 -16.12 -10.19
N VAL A 99 -1.77 -14.87 -10.62
CA VAL A 99 -3.01 -14.18 -10.29
C VAL A 99 -4.16 -14.76 -11.11
N ASP A 100 -5.30 -14.99 -10.45
CA ASP A 100 -6.56 -15.19 -11.15
C ASP A 100 -7.01 -13.85 -11.76
N GLU A 101 -6.52 -13.57 -12.97
CA GLU A 101 -6.75 -12.30 -13.66
C GLU A 101 -8.22 -12.11 -14.03
N GLU A 102 -8.91 -13.16 -14.42
CA GLU A 102 -10.34 -13.09 -14.72
C GLU A 102 -11.11 -12.58 -13.51
N ARG A 103 -10.85 -13.15 -12.34
CA ARG A 103 -11.48 -12.73 -11.09
C ARG A 103 -11.06 -11.33 -10.66
N LEU A 104 -9.77 -11.01 -10.77
CA LEU A 104 -9.25 -9.69 -10.41
C LEU A 104 -9.92 -8.58 -11.21
N PHE A 105 -9.98 -8.72 -12.54
CA PHE A 105 -10.46 -7.65 -13.42
C PHE A 105 -11.98 -7.63 -13.61
N SER A 106 -12.68 -8.70 -13.25
CA SER A 106 -14.15 -8.71 -13.14
C SER A 106 -14.67 -8.25 -11.78
N SER A 107 -13.77 -8.04 -10.80
CA SER A 107 -14.11 -7.58 -9.46
C SER A 107 -14.48 -6.09 -9.44
N ILE A 108 -14.69 -5.55 -8.23
CA ILE A 108 -14.94 -4.12 -8.01
C ILE A 108 -13.77 -3.25 -8.48
N PRO A 109 -14.00 -1.96 -8.79
CA PRO A 109 -12.92 -1.06 -9.19
C PRO A 109 -11.76 -1.02 -8.19
N PHE A 110 -10.56 -1.18 -8.69
CA PHE A 110 -9.31 -1.13 -7.94
C PHE A 110 -8.46 0.04 -8.41
N TYR A 111 -8.08 0.93 -7.49
CA TYR A 111 -7.22 2.07 -7.75
C TYR A 111 -5.90 1.95 -7.01
N ALA A 112 -4.80 2.21 -7.71
CA ALA A 112 -3.46 2.32 -7.14
C ALA A 112 -2.99 3.77 -7.19
N ALA A 113 -2.48 4.29 -6.07
CA ALA A 113 -1.89 5.62 -6.02
C ALA A 113 -0.42 5.57 -6.45
N ALA A 114 0.00 6.47 -7.31
CA ALA A 114 1.40 6.66 -7.71
C ALA A 114 1.77 8.15 -7.64
N THR A 115 3.02 8.47 -7.34
CA THR A 115 3.49 9.85 -7.32
C THR A 115 4.05 10.22 -8.68
N ASN A 116 3.44 11.18 -9.34
CA ASN A 116 3.92 11.72 -10.60
C ASN A 116 5.23 12.50 -10.38
N VAL A 117 6.30 12.14 -11.10
CA VAL A 117 7.63 12.72 -10.88
C VAL A 117 7.73 14.17 -11.34
N ASP A 118 6.92 14.58 -12.31
CA ASP A 118 6.93 15.94 -12.87
C ASP A 118 6.15 16.92 -11.99
N THR A 119 5.10 16.46 -11.30
CA THR A 119 4.24 17.31 -10.48
C THR A 119 4.42 17.13 -8.97
N GLY A 120 4.99 16.00 -8.54
CA GLY A 120 5.06 15.58 -7.14
C GLY A 120 3.70 15.24 -6.52
N LYS A 121 2.62 15.22 -7.30
CA LYS A 121 1.26 14.93 -6.83
C LYS A 121 0.93 13.44 -6.98
N ALA A 122 -0.04 12.99 -6.22
CA ALA A 122 -0.60 11.65 -6.40
C ALA A 122 -1.53 11.62 -7.60
N ASP A 123 -1.34 10.61 -8.45
CA ASP A 123 -2.29 10.19 -9.47
C ASP A 123 -2.86 8.83 -9.05
N TYR A 124 -4.13 8.59 -9.33
CA TYR A 124 -4.85 7.39 -8.92
C TYR A 124 -5.34 6.65 -10.16
N TYR A 125 -4.68 5.55 -10.47
CA TYR A 125 -4.97 4.76 -11.66
C TYR A 125 -5.88 3.61 -11.33
N ARG A 126 -6.94 3.45 -12.13
CA ARG A 126 -7.69 2.21 -12.14
C ARG A 126 -6.79 1.12 -12.69
N VAL A 127 -6.59 0.07 -11.89
CA VAL A 127 -5.81 -1.09 -12.30
C VAL A 127 -6.67 -1.94 -13.23
N THR A 128 -6.13 -2.18 -14.42
CA THR A 128 -6.76 -2.96 -15.50
C THR A 128 -5.78 -4.01 -16.01
N GLN A 129 -6.24 -4.94 -16.82
CA GLN A 129 -5.37 -5.94 -17.44
C GLN A 129 -4.20 -5.31 -18.20
N ASP A 130 -4.47 -4.21 -18.93
CA ASP A 130 -3.45 -3.56 -19.77
C ASP A 130 -2.35 -2.85 -18.98
N ASN A 131 -2.64 -2.36 -17.77
CA ASN A 131 -1.70 -1.59 -16.97
C ASN A 131 -1.24 -2.29 -15.69
N PHE A 132 -1.72 -3.49 -15.39
CA PHE A 132 -1.55 -4.17 -14.10
C PHE A 132 -0.12 -4.15 -13.58
N ALA A 133 0.81 -4.76 -14.33
CA ALA A 133 2.20 -4.87 -13.89
C ALA A 133 2.86 -3.50 -13.69
N THR A 134 2.62 -2.56 -14.62
CA THR A 134 3.22 -1.22 -14.57
C THR A 134 2.61 -0.35 -13.47
N ALA A 135 1.30 -0.45 -13.23
CA ALA A 135 0.64 0.29 -12.15
C ALA A 135 1.09 -0.19 -10.76
N ILE A 136 1.23 -1.52 -10.57
CA ILE A 136 1.75 -2.08 -9.32
C ILE A 136 3.23 -1.75 -9.13
N GLU A 137 4.04 -1.77 -10.20
CA GLU A 137 5.42 -1.31 -10.16
C GLU A 137 5.51 0.17 -9.77
N ALA A 138 4.73 1.03 -10.42
CA ALA A 138 4.72 2.47 -10.19
C ALA A 138 4.36 2.84 -8.75
N THR A 139 3.30 2.25 -8.20
CA THR A 139 2.90 2.51 -6.81
C THR A 139 3.93 2.06 -5.78
N SER A 140 4.84 1.15 -6.17
CA SER A 140 5.87 0.53 -5.31
C SER A 140 7.31 0.97 -5.62
N ALA A 141 7.51 1.87 -6.60
CA ALA A 141 8.82 2.32 -7.06
C ALA A 141 9.45 3.32 -6.08
N LEU A 142 9.94 2.85 -4.93
CA LEU A 142 10.57 3.69 -3.91
C LEU A 142 11.84 4.36 -4.45
N PRO A 143 11.92 5.69 -4.45
CA PRO A 143 13.08 6.39 -4.96
C PRO A 143 14.33 6.08 -4.13
N LEU A 144 15.50 6.19 -4.75
CA LEU A 144 16.84 5.86 -4.23
C LEU A 144 17.11 4.37 -4.05
N VAL A 145 16.12 3.58 -3.64
CA VAL A 145 16.30 2.13 -3.41
C VAL A 145 15.84 1.28 -4.61
N TYR A 146 14.96 1.82 -5.44
CA TYR A 146 14.57 1.27 -6.74
C TYR A 146 14.85 2.31 -7.82
N LYS A 147 15.73 1.97 -8.78
CA LYS A 147 16.20 2.93 -9.78
C LYS A 147 15.25 3.18 -10.95
N PRO A 148 14.54 2.16 -11.48
CA PRO A 148 13.60 2.40 -12.56
C PRO A 148 12.51 3.40 -12.15
N THR A 149 12.10 4.21 -13.12
CA THR A 149 10.98 5.14 -13.02
C THR A 149 9.94 4.69 -14.03
N PRO A 150 8.95 3.88 -13.63
CA PRO A 150 7.95 3.37 -14.54
C PRO A 150 7.15 4.50 -15.17
N CYS A 151 6.94 4.42 -16.49
CA CYS A 151 6.19 5.41 -17.25
C CYS A 151 5.01 4.74 -17.97
N PHE A 152 3.82 5.31 -17.83
CA PHE A 152 2.62 4.87 -18.54
C PHE A 152 1.56 5.99 -18.52
N SER A 153 0.57 5.90 -19.39
CA SER A 153 -0.53 6.88 -19.45
C SER A 153 -0.08 8.35 -19.51
N GLY A 154 1.07 8.59 -20.15
CA GLY A 154 1.60 9.95 -20.37
C GLY A 154 2.37 10.55 -19.20
N GLY A 155 2.67 9.81 -18.15
CA GLY A 155 3.47 10.25 -17.00
C GLY A 155 4.51 9.22 -16.58
N CYS A 156 5.46 9.64 -15.74
CA CYS A 156 6.42 8.78 -15.07
C CYS A 156 6.25 8.88 -13.57
N TYR A 157 6.45 7.76 -12.87
CA TYR A 157 5.97 7.62 -11.49
C TYR A 157 7.03 7.07 -10.55
N THR A 158 6.86 7.42 -9.28
CA THR A 158 7.52 6.82 -8.14
C THR A 158 6.48 6.42 -7.09
N ASP A 159 6.90 5.79 -5.99
CA ASP A 159 6.01 5.24 -4.95
C ASP A 159 4.91 6.21 -4.54
N GLY A 160 3.67 5.72 -4.55
CA GLY A 160 2.49 6.51 -4.21
C GLY A 160 2.48 7.04 -2.79
N GLY A 161 3.17 6.36 -1.87
CA GLY A 161 3.28 6.78 -0.48
C GLY A 161 4.09 8.05 -0.25
N ILE A 162 4.73 8.62 -1.28
CA ILE A 162 5.37 9.94 -1.20
C ILE A 162 4.31 11.04 -1.22
N ALA A 163 3.39 10.98 -2.16
CA ALA A 163 2.37 12.00 -2.32
C ALA A 163 1.11 11.73 -1.49
N ASP A 164 0.71 10.46 -1.34
CA ASP A 164 -0.46 10.07 -0.55
C ASP A 164 -0.32 8.63 -0.02
N SER A 165 0.12 8.50 1.23
CA SER A 165 0.32 7.18 1.87
C SER A 165 -0.99 6.49 2.27
N ILE A 166 -2.05 7.28 2.54
CA ILE A 166 -3.36 6.82 3.01
C ILE A 166 -4.44 7.57 2.22
N PRO A 167 -4.86 7.06 1.04
CA PRO A 167 -5.75 7.79 0.12
C PRO A 167 -7.22 7.84 0.58
N VAL A 168 -7.45 8.04 1.88
CA VAL A 168 -8.79 8.13 2.48
C VAL A 168 -9.56 9.36 2.01
N LYS A 169 -8.87 10.50 1.86
CA LYS A 169 -9.48 11.74 1.35
C LYS A 169 -9.90 11.60 -0.11
N GLU A 170 -9.11 10.87 -0.90
CA GLU A 170 -9.45 10.59 -2.29
C GLU A 170 -10.64 9.63 -2.40
N ALA A 171 -10.71 8.61 -1.54
CA ALA A 171 -11.89 7.74 -1.48
C ALA A 171 -13.16 8.53 -1.16
N TYR A 172 -13.09 9.44 -0.19
CA TYR A 172 -14.19 10.36 0.14
C TYR A 172 -14.55 11.28 -1.04
N ARG A 173 -13.55 11.86 -1.73
CA ARG A 173 -13.75 12.69 -2.92
C ARG A 173 -14.45 11.94 -4.06
N ARG A 174 -14.21 10.63 -4.17
CA ARG A 174 -14.87 9.74 -5.14
C ARG A 174 -16.28 9.32 -4.73
N GLY A 175 -16.77 9.81 -3.62
CA GLY A 175 -18.15 9.61 -3.18
C GLY A 175 -18.32 8.56 -2.08
N ALA A 176 -17.25 7.89 -1.62
CA ALA A 176 -17.36 6.97 -0.48
C ALA A 176 -17.78 7.74 0.79
N ARG A 177 -18.70 7.15 1.53
CA ARG A 177 -19.21 7.70 2.79
C ARG A 177 -19.03 6.71 3.96
N ASP A 178 -18.87 5.45 3.65
CA ASP A 178 -18.47 4.39 4.59
C ASP A 178 -17.12 3.85 4.13
N ILE A 179 -16.04 4.16 4.88
CA ILE A 179 -14.66 3.88 4.45
C ILE A 179 -13.95 3.06 5.51
N THR A 180 -13.51 1.87 5.14
CA THR A 180 -12.60 1.06 5.97
C THR A 180 -11.16 1.35 5.58
N VAL A 181 -10.32 1.69 6.55
CA VAL A 181 -8.90 1.98 6.34
C VAL A 181 -8.05 0.95 7.08
N ILE A 182 -7.18 0.24 6.35
CA ILE A 182 -6.17 -0.64 6.96
C ILE A 182 -4.84 0.13 6.99
N LEU A 183 -4.34 0.41 8.20
CA LEU A 183 -3.09 1.11 8.43
C LEU A 183 -1.91 0.14 8.54
N SER A 184 -0.72 0.63 8.30
CA SER A 184 0.56 -0.09 8.45
C SER A 184 1.31 0.29 9.73
N HIS A 185 0.83 1.28 10.45
CA HIS A 185 1.32 1.74 11.73
C HIS A 185 0.22 1.71 12.80
N PRO A 186 0.58 1.59 14.09
CA PRO A 186 -0.37 1.83 15.17
C PRO A 186 -1.02 3.21 15.08
N LEU A 187 -2.22 3.36 15.63
CA LEU A 187 -2.97 4.64 15.60
C LEU A 187 -2.25 5.79 16.31
N SER A 188 -1.38 5.50 17.27
CA SER A 188 -0.56 6.49 17.97
C SER A 188 0.56 7.08 17.13
N TYR A 189 0.86 6.48 15.96
CA TYR A 189 1.95 6.93 15.10
C TYR A 189 1.64 8.27 14.46
N HIS A 190 2.61 9.18 14.53
CA HIS A 190 2.66 10.42 13.77
C HIS A 190 3.96 10.49 12.99
N MET A 191 3.89 10.92 11.74
CA MET A 191 5.09 11.07 10.92
C MET A 191 5.82 12.35 11.31
N GLU A 192 7.11 12.21 11.58
CA GLU A 192 7.97 13.36 11.88
C GLU A 192 8.43 14.09 10.61
N LYS A 193 8.67 15.40 10.77
CA LYS A 193 9.28 16.22 9.73
C LYS A 193 10.70 15.71 9.42
N PRO A 194 11.14 15.68 8.14
CA PRO A 194 12.51 15.33 7.79
C PRO A 194 13.52 16.23 8.49
N LYS A 195 14.61 15.66 9.00
CA LYS A 195 15.65 16.40 9.72
C LYS A 195 16.45 17.38 8.83
N SER A 196 16.48 17.16 7.52
CA SER A 196 17.25 17.99 6.58
C SER A 196 16.53 18.13 5.24
N GLU A 197 15.85 19.25 5.07
CA GLU A 197 15.22 19.60 3.78
C GLU A 197 16.26 19.83 2.67
N TRP A 198 17.40 20.45 3.02
CA TRP A 198 18.49 20.69 2.08
C TRP A 198 19.03 19.38 1.47
N MET A 199 19.21 18.36 2.30
CA MET A 199 19.69 17.06 1.83
C MET A 199 18.68 16.43 0.88
N MET A 200 17.38 16.52 1.16
CA MET A 200 16.34 16.03 0.26
C MET A 200 16.35 16.76 -1.07
N LYS A 201 16.44 18.08 -1.07
CA LYS A 201 16.55 18.90 -2.30
C LYS A 201 17.78 18.53 -3.13
N ARG A 202 18.90 18.23 -2.48
CA ARG A 202 20.13 17.81 -3.16
C ARG A 202 20.02 16.41 -3.77
N LEU A 203 19.49 15.45 -3.01
CA LEU A 203 19.31 14.06 -3.46
C LEU A 203 18.36 13.97 -4.66
N PHE A 204 17.32 14.79 -4.67
CA PHE A 204 16.29 14.82 -5.71
C PHE A 204 16.39 16.05 -6.61
N SER A 205 17.60 16.57 -6.84
CA SER A 205 17.81 17.78 -7.65
C SER A 205 17.26 17.67 -9.09
N LYS A 206 17.21 16.46 -9.64
CA LYS A 206 16.61 16.18 -10.96
C LYS A 206 15.08 16.14 -10.94
N HIS A 207 14.47 15.96 -9.76
CA HIS A 207 13.04 15.85 -9.56
C HIS A 207 12.59 16.74 -8.38
N PRO A 208 12.62 18.07 -8.54
CA PRO A 208 12.40 19.01 -7.43
C PRO A 208 10.99 18.92 -6.84
N HIS A 209 9.99 18.53 -7.64
CA HIS A 209 8.62 18.32 -7.17
C HIS A 209 8.52 17.07 -6.28
N VAL A 210 9.26 16.01 -6.61
CA VAL A 210 9.37 14.81 -5.74
C VAL A 210 10.07 15.17 -4.43
N ALA A 211 11.18 15.94 -4.49
CA ALA A 211 11.85 16.42 -3.29
C ALA A 211 10.89 17.18 -2.36
N ASN A 212 10.12 18.12 -2.92
CA ASN A 212 9.12 18.88 -2.18
C ASN A 212 8.03 17.97 -1.56
N SER A 213 7.56 16.99 -2.30
CA SER A 213 6.57 16.03 -1.78
C SER A 213 7.11 15.17 -0.65
N ILE A 214 8.38 14.75 -0.70
CA ILE A 214 9.04 14.04 0.39
C ILE A 214 9.18 14.92 1.64
N ILE A 215 9.55 16.19 1.47
CA ILE A 215 9.71 17.15 2.56
C ILE A 215 8.37 17.38 3.29
N HIS A 216 7.27 17.50 2.55
CA HIS A 216 5.94 17.75 3.09
C HIS A 216 5.10 16.47 3.29
N ARG A 217 5.71 15.28 3.16
CA ARG A 217 5.02 14.01 3.32
C ARG A 217 4.38 13.87 4.70
N PHE A 218 5.08 14.33 5.75
CA PHE A 218 4.60 14.27 7.13
C PHE A 218 3.29 15.05 7.32
N GLU A 219 3.13 16.20 6.69
CA GLU A 219 1.91 17.01 6.76
C GLU A 219 0.73 16.28 6.11
N LYS A 220 0.96 15.69 4.94
CA LYS A 220 -0.07 14.93 4.22
C LYS A 220 -0.47 13.68 4.99
N TYR A 221 0.50 12.94 5.51
CA TYR A 221 0.28 11.74 6.30
C TYR A 221 -0.52 12.03 7.56
N ASN A 222 -0.07 12.99 8.37
CA ASN A 222 -0.74 13.38 9.59
C ASN A 222 -2.11 14.03 9.29
N GLY A 223 -2.24 14.74 8.18
CA GLY A 223 -3.52 15.27 7.71
C GLY A 223 -4.51 14.19 7.28
N SER A 224 -4.05 13.02 6.83
CA SER A 224 -4.91 11.86 6.58
C SER A 224 -5.33 11.19 7.90
N LEU A 225 -4.44 11.11 8.88
CA LEU A 225 -4.80 10.63 10.23
C LEU A 225 -5.81 11.55 10.89
N GLU A 226 -5.64 12.86 10.79
CA GLU A 226 -6.62 13.84 11.30
C GLU A 226 -7.99 13.66 10.65
N PHE A 227 -8.04 13.45 9.33
CA PHE A 227 -9.27 13.17 8.62
C PHE A 227 -9.95 11.87 9.09
N ILE A 228 -9.16 10.86 9.42
CA ILE A 228 -9.65 9.60 9.96
C ILE A 228 -10.25 9.79 11.36
N HIS A 229 -9.59 10.58 12.23
CA HIS A 229 -10.06 10.82 13.59
C HIS A 229 -11.27 11.78 13.65
N ASN A 230 -11.31 12.75 12.75
CA ASN A 230 -12.34 13.79 12.67
C ASN A 230 -12.94 13.81 11.25
N PRO A 231 -13.70 12.75 10.87
CA PRO A 231 -14.30 12.69 9.53
C PRO A 231 -15.40 13.73 9.34
N PRO A 232 -15.71 14.08 8.08
CA PRO A 232 -16.90 14.87 7.75
C PRO A 232 -18.17 14.23 8.35
N LYS A 233 -19.15 15.05 8.67
CA LYS A 233 -20.42 14.61 9.29
C LYS A 233 -21.21 13.60 8.44
N ASP A 234 -20.99 13.59 7.14
CA ASP A 234 -21.64 12.72 6.17
C ASP A 234 -20.79 11.46 5.84
N ALA A 235 -19.75 11.18 6.63
CA ALA A 235 -18.91 10.00 6.42
C ALA A 235 -18.63 9.25 7.71
N THR A 236 -18.57 7.93 7.60
CA THR A 236 -18.12 7.02 8.66
C THR A 236 -16.78 6.40 8.25
N ILE A 237 -15.78 6.44 9.13
CA ILE A 237 -14.47 5.85 8.87
C ILE A 237 -14.18 4.79 9.93
N HIS A 238 -13.97 3.57 9.46
CA HIS A 238 -13.55 2.43 10.27
C HIS A 238 -12.05 2.21 10.11
N VAL A 239 -11.33 1.99 11.20
CA VAL A 239 -9.88 1.83 11.17
C VAL A 239 -9.48 0.47 11.69
N ILE A 240 -8.62 -0.21 10.93
CA ILE A 240 -7.94 -1.43 11.34
C ILE A 240 -6.44 -1.12 11.36
N ALA A 241 -5.87 -1.02 12.55
CA ALA A 241 -4.47 -0.64 12.75
C ALA A 241 -3.69 -1.72 13.51
N PRO A 242 -2.38 -1.86 13.25
CA PRO A 242 -1.53 -2.72 14.07
C PRO A 242 -1.56 -2.28 15.54
N PRO A 243 -1.43 -3.23 16.48
CA PRO A 243 -1.31 -2.90 17.90
C PRO A 243 0.04 -2.24 18.18
N GLU A 244 0.16 -1.58 19.35
CA GLU A 244 1.37 -0.83 19.75
C GLU A 244 2.65 -1.69 19.79
N ASN A 245 2.52 -2.99 20.03
CA ASN A 245 3.64 -3.93 20.06
C ASN A 245 3.98 -4.53 18.69
N PHE A 246 3.44 -3.98 17.60
CA PHE A 246 3.76 -4.41 16.23
C PHE A 246 5.22 -4.08 15.91
N ALA A 247 6.05 -5.11 15.76
CA ALA A 247 7.50 -4.95 15.65
C ALA A 247 8.04 -4.94 14.22
N VAL A 248 7.20 -5.15 13.20
CA VAL A 248 7.63 -5.17 11.80
C VAL A 248 7.97 -3.77 11.32
N LYS A 249 9.14 -3.62 10.73
CA LYS A 249 9.63 -2.38 10.11
C LYS A 249 9.66 -2.52 8.58
N ARG A 250 9.88 -1.42 7.87
CA ARG A 250 9.92 -1.38 6.39
C ARG A 250 10.82 -2.44 5.76
N LEU A 251 11.96 -2.74 6.37
CA LEU A 251 12.97 -3.67 5.86
C LEU A 251 13.14 -4.88 6.78
N THR A 252 12.12 -5.28 7.51
CA THR A 252 12.17 -6.51 8.33
C THR A 252 12.24 -7.72 7.40
N MET A 253 13.35 -8.47 7.50
CA MET A 253 13.61 -9.68 6.71
C MET A 253 13.46 -10.97 7.53
N LYS A 254 13.23 -10.85 8.84
CA LYS A 254 13.11 -11.99 9.75
C LYS A 254 11.70 -12.57 9.68
N LYS A 255 11.60 -13.77 9.10
CA LYS A 255 10.31 -14.47 8.93
C LYS A 255 9.50 -14.60 10.24
N PRO A 256 10.09 -14.97 11.40
CA PRO A 256 9.31 -15.06 12.65
C PRO A 256 8.61 -13.77 13.05
N LEU A 257 9.21 -12.59 12.81
CA LEU A 257 8.56 -11.29 13.06
C LEU A 257 7.44 -11.03 12.06
N LEU A 258 7.61 -11.43 10.81
CA LEU A 258 6.57 -11.32 9.77
C LEU A 258 5.39 -12.23 10.10
N ASP A 259 5.65 -13.46 10.56
CA ASP A 259 4.60 -14.41 10.95
C ASP A 259 3.75 -13.84 12.11
N VAL A 260 4.39 -13.28 13.13
CA VAL A 260 3.68 -12.61 14.23
C VAL A 260 2.85 -11.42 13.73
N GLY A 261 3.43 -10.60 12.83
CA GLY A 261 2.72 -9.46 12.23
C GLY A 261 1.50 -9.89 11.40
N TYR A 262 1.62 -11.00 10.67
CA TYR A 262 0.51 -11.61 9.95
C TYR A 262 -0.62 -12.07 10.89
N ASP A 263 -0.27 -12.80 11.96
CA ASP A 263 -1.25 -13.27 12.95
C ASP A 263 -1.96 -12.11 13.65
N MET A 264 -1.28 -11.01 13.92
CA MET A 264 -1.87 -9.77 14.42
C MET A 264 -2.92 -9.23 13.44
N GLY A 265 -2.61 -9.25 12.14
CA GLY A 265 -3.54 -8.86 11.07
C GLY A 265 -4.78 -9.74 11.01
N VAL A 266 -4.61 -11.06 11.05
CA VAL A 266 -5.71 -12.03 11.06
C VAL A 266 -6.64 -11.79 12.25
N LYS A 267 -6.09 -11.61 13.45
CA LYS A 267 -6.87 -11.31 14.66
C LYS A 267 -7.64 -10.00 14.54
N ALA A 268 -6.99 -8.95 14.03
CA ALA A 268 -7.60 -7.63 13.85
C ALA A 268 -8.75 -7.68 12.82
N GLY A 269 -8.55 -8.39 11.70
CA GLY A 269 -9.58 -8.55 10.68
C GLY A 269 -10.80 -9.32 11.20
N ARG A 270 -10.59 -10.42 11.93
CA ARG A 270 -11.70 -11.17 12.56
C ARG A 270 -12.46 -10.32 13.57
N ALA A 271 -11.76 -9.60 14.45
CA ALA A 271 -12.38 -8.71 15.41
C ALA A 271 -13.22 -7.61 14.73
N TYR A 272 -12.71 -7.07 13.63
CA TYR A 272 -13.44 -6.09 12.83
C TYR A 272 -14.73 -6.68 12.24
N ILE A 273 -14.67 -7.85 11.59
CA ILE A 273 -15.86 -8.51 11.02
C ILE A 273 -16.92 -8.77 12.10
N GLN A 274 -16.50 -9.23 13.29
CA GLN A 274 -17.39 -9.42 14.44
C GLN A 274 -18.07 -8.11 14.85
N SER A 275 -17.32 -7.00 14.88
CA SER A 275 -17.87 -5.69 15.25
C SER A 275 -18.90 -5.17 14.25
N GLN A 276 -18.83 -5.65 12.99
CA GLN A 276 -19.81 -5.33 11.93
C GLN A 276 -21.03 -6.27 11.95
N GLY A 277 -21.10 -7.21 12.89
CA GLY A 277 -22.21 -8.18 12.96
C GLY A 277 -22.25 -9.18 11.80
N ALA A 278 -21.11 -9.41 11.14
CA ALA A 278 -21.00 -10.30 9.97
C ALA A 278 -20.40 -11.69 10.32
N LEU A 279 -20.29 -12.02 11.61
CA LEU A 279 -19.92 -13.33 12.16
C LEU A 279 -21.04 -13.86 13.05
#